data_117b399a4044f3830fe6a9c6ec7b6195
#
_entry.id   117b399a4044f3830fe6a9c6ec7b6195
#
_cell.length_a   1.000
_cell.length_b   1.000
_cell.length_c   1.000
_cell.angle_alpha   90.00
_cell.angle_beta   90.00
_cell.angle_gamma   90.00
#
_symmetry.space_group_name_H-M   'P 1'
#
loop_
_entity.id
_entity.type
_entity.pdbx_description
1 polymer ?
#
loop_
_entity_poly.entity_id
_entity_poly.type
_entity_poly.pdbx_seq_one_letter_code
_entity_poly.pdbx_strand_id
1 'polypeptide(L)'
;LKNAHERGIVMGIATSNSKELAMCCLDALDITGYFDAVVTGCDVGAGKPSPDVYLKCARLCNVSPETCMVFEDIPVGIDAGHNAGMKVCAVYDEYSEDIDEIKRQKADYYIDSFEKLNQEETY
;
A
#
# COMPACT_ATOMS: atom_id res chain seq x y z
N LEU A 1 0.11 12.32 0.50
CA LEU A 1 1.04 11.96 1.60
C LEU A 1 1.11 13.04 2.65
N LYS A 2 1.37 14.27 2.27
CA LYS A 2 1.49 15.39 3.21
C LYS A 2 0.22 15.55 4.06
N ASN A 3 -0.95 15.51 3.42
CA ASN A 3 -2.22 15.65 4.11
C ASN A 3 -2.42 14.52 5.14
N ALA A 4 -2.15 13.27 4.74
CA ALA A 4 -2.27 12.13 5.64
C ALA A 4 -1.30 12.24 6.81
N HIS A 5 -0.06 12.65 6.52
CA HIS A 5 0.96 12.85 7.56
C HIS A 5 0.53 13.91 8.57
N GLU A 6 -0.01 15.04 8.10
CA GLU A 6 -0.49 16.12 8.96
C GLU A 6 -1.67 15.70 9.81
N ARG A 7 -2.46 14.73 9.36
CA ARG A 7 -3.59 14.16 10.11
C ARG A 7 -3.16 13.09 11.11
N GLY A 8 -1.87 12.79 11.19
CA GLY A 8 -1.36 11.77 12.09
C GLY A 8 -1.59 10.35 11.64
N ILE A 9 -1.87 10.15 10.35
CA ILE A 9 -2.03 8.80 9.79
C ILE A 9 -0.66 8.16 9.62
N VAL A 10 -0.48 6.98 10.21
CA VAL A 10 0.75 6.20 10.09
C VAL A 10 0.80 5.57 8.70
N MET A 11 1.92 5.70 8.03
CA MET A 11 2.08 5.18 6.67
C MET A 11 3.29 4.27 6.57
N GLY A 12 3.15 3.20 5.79
CA GLY A 12 4.22 2.27 5.50
C GLY A 12 4.23 1.88 4.04
N ILE A 13 5.34 1.34 3.58
CA ILE A 13 5.48 0.80 2.23
C ILE A 13 5.79 -0.69 2.33
N ALA A 14 5.04 -1.47 1.54
CA ALA A 14 5.29 -2.89 1.34
C ALA A 14 5.45 -3.13 -0.15
N THR A 15 6.64 -3.48 -0.58
CA THR A 15 6.98 -3.55 -2.01
C THR A 15 7.68 -4.86 -2.36
N SER A 16 7.52 -5.29 -3.62
CA SER A 16 8.27 -6.42 -4.18
C SER A 16 9.64 -6.00 -4.69
N ASN A 17 9.91 -4.71 -4.80
CA ASN A 17 11.23 -4.20 -5.21
C ASN A 17 12.27 -4.42 -4.11
N SER A 18 13.55 -4.34 -4.49
CA SER A 18 14.61 -4.37 -3.49
C SER A 18 14.54 -3.14 -2.59
N LYS A 19 15.07 -3.27 -1.37
CA LYS A 19 15.11 -2.15 -0.44
C LYS A 19 15.90 -0.99 -1.01
N GLU A 20 17.02 -1.27 -1.66
CA GLU A 20 17.86 -0.25 -2.26
C GLU A 20 17.10 0.56 -3.31
N LEU A 21 16.34 -0.11 -4.19
CA LEU A 21 15.56 0.56 -5.21
C LEU A 21 14.43 1.37 -4.60
N ALA A 22 13.72 0.80 -3.64
CA ALA A 22 12.63 1.49 -2.95
C ALA A 22 13.14 2.76 -2.26
N MET A 23 14.22 2.66 -1.50
CA MET A 23 14.80 3.82 -0.80
C MET A 23 15.31 4.87 -1.78
N CYS A 24 15.91 4.46 -2.89
CA CYS A 24 16.36 5.37 -3.92
C CYS A 24 15.20 6.20 -4.49
N CYS A 25 14.07 5.55 -4.77
CA CYS A 25 12.89 6.26 -5.27
C CYS A 25 12.30 7.22 -4.24
N LEU A 26 12.21 6.79 -2.98
CA LEU A 26 11.67 7.63 -1.91
C LEU A 26 12.55 8.86 -1.65
N ASP A 27 13.86 8.68 -1.66
CA ASP A 27 14.81 9.78 -1.47
C ASP A 27 14.78 10.74 -2.65
N ALA A 28 14.70 10.21 -3.88
CA ALA A 28 14.63 11.05 -5.08
C ALA A 28 13.37 11.92 -5.10
N LEU A 29 12.25 11.40 -4.54
CA LEU A 29 10.99 12.13 -4.44
C LEU A 29 10.88 12.95 -3.16
N ASP A 30 11.85 12.85 -2.27
CA ASP A 30 11.87 13.52 -0.96
C ASP A 30 10.63 13.23 -0.11
N ILE A 31 10.23 11.95 -0.08
CA ILE A 31 9.05 11.50 0.67
C ILE A 31 9.37 10.44 1.73
N THR A 32 10.63 10.10 1.91
CA THR A 32 11.05 9.07 2.88
C THR A 32 10.52 9.35 4.29
N GLY A 33 10.53 10.60 4.71
CA GLY A 33 10.10 11.01 6.05
C GLY A 33 8.62 10.80 6.34
N TYR A 34 7.79 10.52 5.34
CA TYR A 34 6.37 10.26 5.56
C TYR A 34 6.08 8.82 6.00
N PHE A 35 7.05 7.91 5.87
CA PHE A 35 6.81 6.49 6.10
C PHE A 35 7.53 6.01 7.35
N ASP A 36 6.79 5.30 8.19
CA ASP A 36 7.32 4.72 9.44
C ASP A 36 7.97 3.36 9.22
N ALA A 37 7.68 2.72 8.11
CA ALA A 37 8.27 1.43 7.75
C ALA A 37 8.35 1.27 6.24
N VAL A 38 9.42 0.62 5.79
CA VAL A 38 9.58 0.18 4.40
C VAL A 38 9.95 -1.31 4.44
N VAL A 39 9.07 -2.16 3.93
CA VAL A 39 9.24 -3.62 3.96
C VAL A 39 9.30 -4.15 2.53
N THR A 40 10.22 -5.05 2.29
CA THR A 40 10.38 -5.69 0.97
C THR A 40 10.10 -7.19 1.06
N GLY A 41 9.89 -7.84 -0.09
CA GLY A 41 9.72 -9.28 -0.13
C GLY A 41 10.91 -10.03 0.45
N CYS A 42 12.13 -9.49 0.31
CA CYS A 42 13.34 -10.09 0.88
C CYS A 42 13.34 -10.09 2.40
N ASP A 43 12.62 -9.16 3.03
CA ASP A 43 12.55 -9.06 4.49
C ASP A 43 11.71 -10.18 5.11
N VAL A 44 10.83 -10.80 4.33
CA VAL A 44 9.87 -11.79 4.84
C VAL A 44 10.01 -13.15 4.19
N GLY A 45 10.78 -13.27 3.12
CA GLY A 45 11.02 -14.55 2.43
C GLY A 45 9.85 -15.06 1.58
N ALA A 46 8.70 -14.38 1.59
CA ALA A 46 7.54 -14.76 0.80
C ALA A 46 6.91 -13.52 0.19
N GLY A 47 6.77 -13.54 -1.13
CA GLY A 47 6.16 -12.43 -1.87
C GLY A 47 4.64 -12.53 -1.95
N LYS A 48 4.01 -11.49 -2.48
CA LYS A 48 2.57 -11.46 -2.74
C LYS A 48 2.18 -12.62 -3.66
N PRO A 49 1.06 -13.30 -3.45
CA PRO A 49 -0.08 -12.91 -2.60
C PRO A 49 0.05 -13.30 -1.12
N SER A 50 1.22 -13.73 -0.64
CA SER A 50 1.40 -13.96 0.79
C SER A 50 1.15 -12.66 1.57
N PRO A 51 0.50 -12.73 2.74
CA PRO A 51 0.22 -11.55 3.54
C PRO A 51 1.45 -11.04 4.32
N ASP A 52 2.55 -11.76 4.29
CA ASP A 52 3.69 -11.56 5.20
C ASP A 52 4.26 -10.14 5.12
N VAL A 53 4.38 -9.59 3.91
CA VAL A 53 4.94 -8.24 3.73
C VAL A 53 4.05 -7.18 4.38
N TYR A 54 2.74 -7.32 4.28
CA TYR A 54 1.81 -6.38 4.90
C TYR A 54 1.71 -6.57 6.41
N LEU A 55 1.72 -7.82 6.87
CA LEU A 55 1.70 -8.11 8.30
C LEU A 55 2.94 -7.56 8.99
N LYS A 56 4.11 -7.72 8.37
CA LYS A 56 5.35 -7.16 8.92
C LYS A 56 5.31 -5.63 8.93
N CYS A 57 4.81 -5.03 7.87
CA CYS A 57 4.68 -3.57 7.78
C CYS A 57 3.78 -3.04 8.89
N ALA A 58 2.62 -3.66 9.12
CA ALA A 58 1.71 -3.27 10.19
C ALA A 58 2.37 -3.40 11.57
N ARG A 59 3.11 -4.49 11.79
CA ARG A 59 3.82 -4.71 13.05
C ARG A 59 4.88 -3.64 13.30
N LEU A 60 5.65 -3.28 12.28
CA LEU A 60 6.68 -2.24 12.41
C LEU A 60 6.07 -0.85 12.61
N CYS A 61 4.88 -0.63 12.07
CA CYS A 61 4.13 0.61 12.29
C CYS A 61 3.34 0.60 13.60
N ASN A 62 3.34 -0.52 14.30
CA ASN A 62 2.65 -0.70 15.59
C ASN A 62 1.14 -0.47 15.48
N VAL A 63 0.53 -1.04 14.45
CA VAL A 63 -0.92 -0.97 14.20
C VAL A 63 -1.48 -2.35 13.94
N SER A 64 -2.79 -2.53 14.22
CA SER A 64 -3.47 -3.79 13.96
C SER A 64 -3.88 -3.90 12.49
N PRO A 65 -3.81 -5.09 11.86
CA PRO A 65 -4.20 -5.25 10.46
C PRO A 65 -5.62 -4.75 10.15
N GLU A 66 -6.58 -5.02 11.02
CA GLU A 66 -7.97 -4.61 10.81
C GLU A 66 -8.20 -3.10 10.80
N THR A 67 -7.20 -2.32 11.22
CA THR A 67 -7.25 -0.85 11.15
C THR A 67 -6.48 -0.29 9.98
N CYS A 68 -5.91 -1.16 9.14
CA CYS A 68 -5.08 -0.75 8.01
C CYS A 68 -5.86 -0.71 6.71
N MET A 69 -5.50 0.23 5.86
CA MET A 69 -5.93 0.30 4.47
C MET A 69 -4.71 0.11 3.58
N VAL A 70 -4.80 -0.85 2.65
CA VAL A 70 -3.76 -1.08 1.64
C VAL A 70 -4.17 -0.39 0.35
N PHE A 71 -3.23 0.27 -0.31
CA PHE A 71 -3.40 0.82 -1.65
C PHE A 71 -2.57 -0.02 -2.61
N GLU A 72 -3.23 -0.65 -3.59
CA GLU A 72 -2.59 -1.57 -4.52
C GLU A 72 -3.06 -1.37 -5.95
N ASP A 73 -2.16 -1.59 -6.90
CA ASP A 73 -2.43 -1.38 -8.32
C ASP A 73 -2.59 -2.69 -9.10
N ILE A 74 -2.31 -3.85 -8.51
CA ILE A 74 -2.41 -5.14 -9.18
C ILE A 74 -3.18 -6.16 -8.32
N PRO A 75 -3.87 -7.14 -8.97
CA PRO A 75 -4.70 -8.12 -8.24
C PRO A 75 -3.96 -8.95 -7.20
N VAL A 76 -2.73 -9.36 -7.47
CA VAL A 76 -1.96 -10.17 -6.53
C VAL A 76 -1.67 -9.40 -5.23
N GLY A 77 -1.48 -8.10 -5.34
CA GLY A 77 -1.31 -7.24 -4.17
C GLY A 77 -2.60 -7.05 -3.40
N ILE A 78 -3.74 -6.98 -4.09
CA ILE A 78 -5.05 -6.91 -3.44
C ILE A 78 -5.30 -8.19 -2.63
N ASP A 79 -4.99 -9.34 -3.21
CA ASP A 79 -5.11 -10.61 -2.50
C ASP A 79 -4.24 -10.66 -1.25
N ALA A 80 -3.00 -10.15 -1.36
CA ALA A 80 -2.08 -10.10 -0.22
C ALA A 80 -2.64 -9.23 0.92
N GLY A 81 -3.22 -8.08 0.59
CA GLY A 81 -3.85 -7.22 1.58
C GLY A 81 -5.01 -7.89 2.28
N HIS A 82 -5.90 -8.53 1.53
CA HIS A 82 -7.03 -9.26 2.09
C HIS A 82 -6.57 -10.46 2.93
N ASN A 83 -5.54 -11.18 2.48
CA ASN A 83 -4.99 -12.29 3.24
C ASN A 83 -4.37 -11.84 4.56
N ALA A 84 -3.93 -10.58 4.64
CA ALA A 84 -3.44 -9.99 5.87
C ALA A 84 -4.55 -9.51 6.81
N GLY A 85 -5.80 -9.59 6.41
CA GLY A 85 -6.93 -9.08 7.19
C GLY A 85 -7.13 -7.58 7.09
N MET A 86 -6.60 -6.98 6.04
CA MET A 86 -6.68 -5.54 5.81
C MET A 86 -7.73 -5.21 4.76
N LYS A 87 -8.24 -3.98 4.79
CA LYS A 87 -9.05 -3.45 3.69
C LYS A 87 -8.14 -2.98 2.58
N VAL A 88 -8.60 -3.09 1.34
CA VAL A 88 -7.80 -2.74 0.18
C VAL A 88 -8.56 -1.76 -0.71
N CYS A 89 -7.87 -0.68 -1.07
CA CYS A 89 -8.29 0.26 -2.09
C CYS A 89 -7.45 0.02 -3.35
N ALA A 90 -8.09 -0.38 -4.43
CA ALA A 90 -7.40 -0.53 -5.70
C ALA A 90 -7.17 0.84 -6.34
N VAL A 91 -6.03 1.00 -6.97
CA VAL A 91 -5.63 2.25 -7.62
C VAL A 91 -5.47 2.01 -9.11
N TYR A 92 -6.03 2.89 -9.94
CA TYR A 92 -5.85 2.85 -11.38
C TYR A 92 -4.37 2.99 -11.74
N ASP A 93 -3.93 2.19 -12.71
CA ASP A 93 -2.59 2.24 -13.27
C ASP A 93 -2.71 1.92 -14.77
N GLU A 94 -2.20 2.81 -15.61
CA GLU A 94 -2.31 2.62 -17.06
C GLU A 94 -1.63 1.35 -17.55
N TYR A 95 -0.61 0.87 -16.84
CA TYR A 95 0.08 -0.38 -17.19
C TYR A 95 -0.75 -1.62 -16.88
N SER A 96 -1.80 -1.49 -16.06
CA SER A 96 -2.71 -2.58 -15.73
C SER A 96 -4.16 -2.27 -16.12
N GLU A 97 -4.36 -1.39 -17.11
CA GLU A 97 -5.69 -0.96 -17.55
C GLU A 97 -6.55 -2.13 -18.02
N ASP A 98 -5.94 -3.11 -18.69
CA ASP A 98 -6.63 -4.29 -19.21
C ASP A 98 -7.21 -5.19 -18.12
N ILE A 99 -6.73 -5.08 -16.90
CA ILE A 99 -7.21 -5.84 -15.73
C ILE A 99 -7.90 -4.96 -14.70
N ASP A 100 -8.25 -3.73 -15.07
CA ASP A 100 -8.83 -2.76 -14.15
C ASP A 100 -10.15 -3.24 -13.55
N GLU A 101 -10.99 -3.91 -14.35
CA GLU A 101 -12.27 -4.42 -13.87
C GLU A 101 -12.08 -5.51 -12.81
N ILE A 102 -11.07 -6.38 -12.98
CA ILE A 102 -10.75 -7.39 -11.98
C ILE A 102 -10.35 -6.72 -10.66
N LYS A 103 -9.58 -5.65 -10.76
CA LYS A 103 -9.17 -4.88 -9.58
C LYS A 103 -10.37 -4.29 -8.86
N ARG A 104 -11.31 -3.71 -9.59
CA ARG A 104 -12.53 -3.14 -9.01
C ARG A 104 -13.37 -4.19 -8.31
N GLN A 105 -13.45 -5.40 -8.86
CA GLN A 105 -14.24 -6.49 -8.28
C GLN A 105 -13.60 -7.06 -7.02
N LYS A 106 -12.28 -7.13 -6.96
CA LYS A 106 -11.55 -7.73 -5.84
C LYS A 106 -11.42 -6.80 -4.64
N ALA A 107 -11.27 -5.50 -4.87
CA ALA A 107 -10.96 -4.54 -3.82
C ALA A 107 -12.22 -4.10 -3.07
N ASP A 108 -12.04 -3.62 -1.85
CA ASP A 108 -13.12 -3.01 -1.06
C ASP A 108 -13.47 -1.63 -1.58
N TYR A 109 -12.48 -0.90 -2.10
CA TYR A 109 -12.62 0.44 -2.63
C TYR A 109 -11.80 0.58 -3.90
N TYR A 110 -12.07 1.64 -4.67
CA TYR A 110 -11.33 1.93 -5.89
C TYR A 110 -11.17 3.44 -6.07
N ILE A 111 -9.96 3.86 -6.43
CA ILE A 111 -9.68 5.25 -6.80
C ILE A 111 -8.89 5.26 -8.13
N ASP A 112 -9.13 6.26 -8.95
CA ASP A 112 -8.37 6.46 -10.18
C ASP A 112 -7.15 7.37 -9.98
N SER A 113 -7.10 8.08 -8.87
CA SER A 113 -5.99 8.95 -8.51
C SER A 113 -5.98 9.17 -6.99
N PHE A 114 -4.79 9.25 -6.39
CA PHE A 114 -4.64 9.58 -4.98
C PHE A 114 -5.18 10.97 -4.64
N GLU A 115 -5.35 11.83 -5.63
CA GLU A 115 -5.96 13.15 -5.42
C GLU A 115 -7.38 13.05 -4.88
N LYS A 116 -8.08 11.97 -5.17
CA LYS A 116 -9.43 11.72 -4.63
C LYS A 116 -9.45 11.70 -3.11
N LEU A 117 -8.39 11.25 -2.48
CA LEU A 117 -8.30 11.21 -1.01
C LEU A 117 -8.24 12.59 -0.39
N ASN A 118 -7.72 13.58 -1.11
CA ASN A 118 -7.67 14.95 -0.63
C ASN A 118 -9.05 15.62 -0.68
N GLN A 119 -9.96 15.11 -1.50
CA GLN A 119 -11.32 15.65 -1.66
C GLN A 119 -12.31 15.04 -0.66
N GLU A 120 -11.93 13.91 -0.06
CA GLU A 120 -12.75 13.23 0.94
C GLU A 120 -12.46 13.82 2.32
N GLU A 121 -13.50 14.10 3.08
CA GLU A 121 -13.37 14.62 4.45
C GLU A 121 -13.22 13.50 5.47
N THR A 122 -13.61 12.29 5.10
CA THR A 122 -13.60 11.13 5.98
C THR A 122 -12.89 9.94 5.35
N TYR A 123 -11.85 9.46 5.97
CA TYR A 123 -11.21 8.18 5.66
C TYR A 123 -10.26 7.79 6.78
#